data_9b646eb138cf069ccbf830b642dcb25c
#
_entry.id   9b646eb138cf069ccbf830b642dcb25c
#
_cell.length_a   1.000
_cell.length_b   1.000
_cell.length_c   1.000
_cell.angle_alpha   90.00
_cell.angle_beta   90.00
_cell.angle_gamma   90.00
#
_symmetry.space_group_name_H-M   'P 1'
#
loop_
_entity.id
_entity.type
_entity.pdbx_description
1 polymer ?
#
loop_
_entity_poly.entity_id
_entity_poly.type
_entity_poly.pdbx_seq_one_letter_code
_entity_poly.pdbx_strand_id
1 'polypeptide(L)'
;MKSFVFKLKALSRLKENKRDVALSQFAGSIQEVEKLNTKLTEARDRQEAVFQLMQERQKGSFRGQQIQSLQSSLDLECELISKIELELKQAQEIKVSRREIFLSKDSEYKAVLKLEEKQKEAHYFQENSKEQKELEDIIGARFLFQRINRQA
;
A
#
# COMPACT_ATOMS: atom_id res chain seq x y z
N MET A 1 -20.83 -13.01 -30.91
CA MET A 1 -19.57 -12.55 -30.27
C MET A 1 -19.20 -13.45 -29.12
N LYS A 2 -18.04 -14.05 -29.13
CA LYS A 2 -17.57 -14.88 -28.02
C LYS A 2 -17.12 -13.98 -26.87
N SER A 3 -17.47 -14.36 -25.65
CA SER A 3 -17.02 -13.66 -24.46
C SER A 3 -15.52 -13.87 -24.24
N PHE A 4 -14.86 -12.83 -23.75
CA PHE A 4 -13.43 -12.88 -23.41
C PHE A 4 -13.20 -13.67 -22.11
N VAL A 5 -12.24 -14.59 -22.14
CA VAL A 5 -11.77 -15.32 -20.96
C VAL A 5 -10.26 -15.11 -20.82
N PHE A 6 -9.84 -14.59 -19.68
CA PHE A 6 -8.43 -14.40 -19.37
C PHE A 6 -7.80 -15.68 -18.86
N LYS A 7 -6.88 -16.26 -19.63
CA LYS A 7 -6.22 -17.53 -19.30
C LYS A 7 -5.35 -17.49 -18.04
N LEU A 8 -4.87 -16.30 -17.67
CA LEU A 8 -4.01 -16.09 -16.51
C LEU A 8 -4.76 -15.55 -15.29
N LYS A 9 -6.06 -15.88 -15.17
CA LYS A 9 -6.89 -15.42 -14.05
C LYS A 9 -6.34 -15.86 -12.68
N ALA A 10 -5.84 -17.08 -12.60
CA ALA A 10 -5.21 -17.60 -11.37
C ALA A 10 -3.95 -16.80 -11.01
N LEU A 11 -3.14 -16.42 -12.01
CA LEU A 11 -1.96 -15.57 -11.79
C LEU A 11 -2.37 -14.18 -11.31
N SER A 12 -3.41 -13.59 -11.89
CA SER A 12 -3.96 -12.30 -11.48
C SER A 12 -4.37 -12.32 -10.00
N ARG A 13 -5.10 -13.35 -9.58
CA ARG A 13 -5.51 -13.54 -8.18
C ARG A 13 -4.33 -13.72 -7.25
N LEU A 14 -3.32 -14.49 -7.67
CA LEU A 14 -2.10 -14.67 -6.88
C LEU A 14 -1.36 -13.35 -6.67
N LYS A 15 -1.21 -12.55 -7.72
CA LYS A 15 -0.56 -11.23 -7.64
C LYS A 15 -1.35 -10.25 -6.78
N GLU A 16 -2.67 -10.25 -6.89
CA GLU A 16 -3.56 -9.46 -6.04
C GLU A 16 -3.41 -9.83 -4.57
N ASN A 17 -3.43 -11.11 -4.24
CA ASN A 17 -3.26 -11.59 -2.88
C ASN A 17 -1.89 -11.21 -2.30
N LYS A 18 -0.84 -11.33 -3.08
CA LYS A 18 0.51 -10.90 -2.66
C LYS A 18 0.58 -9.41 -2.40
N ARG A 19 -0.04 -8.60 -3.27
CA ARG A 19 -0.16 -7.15 -3.06
C ARG A 19 -0.91 -6.85 -1.77
N ASP A 20 -2.04 -7.51 -1.52
CA ASP A 20 -2.89 -7.26 -0.35
C ASP A 20 -2.16 -7.63 0.95
N VAL A 21 -1.42 -8.74 0.96
CA VAL A 21 -0.56 -9.12 2.10
C VAL A 21 0.52 -8.06 2.33
N ALA A 22 1.20 -7.61 1.27
CA ALA A 22 2.22 -6.57 1.37
C ALA A 22 1.64 -5.24 1.86
N LEU A 23 0.43 -4.87 1.42
CA LEU A 23 -0.28 -3.67 1.89
C LEU A 23 -0.60 -3.77 3.37
N SER A 24 -1.11 -4.91 3.82
CA SER A 24 -1.41 -5.15 5.24
C SER A 24 -0.17 -5.03 6.11
N GLN A 25 0.96 -5.59 5.67
CA GLN A 25 2.23 -5.49 6.39
C GLN A 25 2.76 -4.05 6.42
N PHE A 26 2.62 -3.32 5.33
CA PHE A 26 2.98 -1.90 5.27
C PHE A 26 2.11 -1.06 6.21
N ALA A 27 0.79 -1.26 6.19
CA ALA A 27 -0.15 -0.59 7.10
C ALA A 27 0.18 -0.87 8.56
N GLY A 28 0.52 -2.11 8.91
CA GLY A 28 0.97 -2.49 10.25
C GLY A 28 2.24 -1.75 10.67
N SER A 29 3.19 -1.57 9.75
CA SER A 29 4.42 -0.83 10.04
C SER A 29 4.18 0.67 10.25
N ILE A 30 3.21 1.27 9.55
CA ILE A 30 2.78 2.66 9.77
C ILE A 30 2.18 2.81 11.17
N GLN A 31 1.31 1.90 11.58
CA GLN A 31 0.71 1.93 12.91
C GLN A 31 1.75 1.79 14.01
N GLU A 32 2.75 0.95 13.83
CA GLU A 32 3.84 0.78 14.80
C GLU A 32 4.67 2.06 14.95
N VAL A 33 4.98 2.75 13.86
CA VAL A 33 5.67 4.05 13.90
C VAL A 33 4.82 5.09 14.63
N GLU A 34 3.54 5.18 14.36
CA GLU A 34 2.62 6.10 15.03
C GLU A 34 2.54 5.82 16.54
N LYS A 35 2.44 4.55 16.91
CA LYS A 35 2.42 4.12 18.30
C LYS A 35 3.70 4.51 19.05
N LEU A 36 4.86 4.31 18.45
CA LEU A 36 6.15 4.69 19.01
C LEU A 36 6.31 6.21 19.10
N ASN A 37 5.83 6.96 18.11
CA ASN A 37 5.79 8.43 18.16
C ASN A 37 4.95 8.93 19.32
N THR A 38 3.79 8.32 19.57
CA THR A 38 2.93 8.66 20.70
C THR A 38 3.63 8.39 22.02
N LYS A 39 4.26 7.23 22.17
CA LYS A 39 5.05 6.88 23.35
C LYS A 39 6.20 7.86 23.59
N LEU A 40 6.87 8.27 22.52
CA LEU A 40 7.97 9.24 22.61
C LEU A 40 7.47 10.60 23.09
N THR A 41 6.37 11.08 22.52
CA THR A 41 5.73 12.34 22.96
C THR A 41 5.33 12.29 24.42
N GLU A 42 4.69 11.22 24.86
CA GLU A 42 4.29 11.02 26.25
C GLU A 42 5.50 10.99 27.18
N ALA A 43 6.58 10.31 26.81
CA ALA A 43 7.81 10.25 27.59
C ALA A 43 8.49 11.62 27.69
N ARG A 44 8.52 12.38 26.59
CA ARG A 44 9.05 13.75 26.59
C ARG A 44 8.21 14.69 27.45
N ASP A 45 6.90 14.55 27.43
CA ASP A 45 5.99 15.34 28.27
C ASP A 45 6.22 15.02 29.76
N ARG A 46 6.40 13.77 30.11
CA ARG A 46 6.76 13.37 31.50
C ARG A 46 8.11 13.93 31.91
N GLN A 47 9.10 13.87 31.01
CA GLN A 47 10.43 14.43 31.26
C GLN A 47 10.34 15.93 31.53
N GLU A 48 9.58 16.66 30.71
CA GLU A 48 9.38 18.10 30.85
C GLU A 48 8.67 18.44 32.19
N ALA A 49 7.65 17.66 32.54
CA ALA A 49 6.94 17.82 33.81
C ALA A 49 7.86 17.64 35.02
N VAL A 50 8.73 16.63 34.98
CA VAL A 50 9.72 16.41 36.04
C VAL A 50 10.72 17.55 36.09
N PHE A 51 11.18 18.01 34.95
CA PHE A 51 12.14 19.12 34.85
C PHE A 51 11.55 20.43 35.39
N GLN A 52 10.30 20.75 35.06
CA GLN A 52 9.62 21.93 35.58
C GLN A 52 9.41 21.82 37.08
N LEU A 53 9.05 20.64 37.57
CA LEU A 53 8.90 20.40 39.01
C LEU A 53 10.23 20.60 39.76
N MET A 54 11.34 20.17 39.20
CA MET A 54 12.67 20.42 39.74
C MET A 54 12.99 21.92 39.79
N GLN A 55 12.69 22.67 38.75
CA GLN A 55 12.92 24.12 38.69
C GLN A 55 12.08 24.88 39.74
N GLU A 56 10.80 24.55 39.89
CA GLU A 56 9.93 25.16 40.88
C GLU A 56 10.42 24.91 42.30
N ARG A 57 10.89 23.70 42.56
CA ARG A 57 11.34 23.30 43.89
C ARG A 57 12.72 23.81 44.22
N GLN A 58 13.58 24.14 43.27
CA GLN A 58 14.85 24.81 43.52
C GLN A 58 14.69 26.24 44.05
N LYS A 59 13.52 26.86 43.82
CA LYS A 59 13.19 28.21 44.33
C LYS A 59 12.70 28.21 45.77
N GLY A 60 12.46 27.03 46.37
CA GLY A 60 11.99 26.87 47.75
C GLY A 60 13.02 26.14 48.63
N SER A 61 12.74 26.05 49.95
CA SER A 61 13.55 25.25 50.85
C SER A 61 13.36 23.75 50.60
N PHE A 62 14.37 23.11 50.01
CA PHE A 62 14.30 21.73 49.50
C PHE A 62 15.16 20.78 50.35
N ARG A 63 14.59 19.60 50.65
CA ARG A 63 15.37 18.48 51.15
C ARG A 63 16.12 17.82 50.00
N GLY A 64 17.43 17.58 50.13
CA GLY A 64 18.28 16.96 49.11
C GLY A 64 17.78 15.60 48.61
N GLN A 65 17.06 14.84 49.46
CA GLN A 65 16.43 13.56 49.07
C GLN A 65 15.35 13.70 48.00
N GLN A 66 14.57 14.80 48.02
CA GLN A 66 13.52 15.06 47.04
C GLN A 66 14.12 15.42 45.66
N ILE A 67 15.25 16.14 45.67
CA ILE A 67 15.98 16.47 44.43
C ILE A 67 16.59 15.20 43.83
N GLN A 68 17.17 14.32 44.65
CA GLN A 68 17.69 13.03 44.18
C GLN A 68 16.60 12.14 43.58
N SER A 69 15.41 12.09 44.20
CA SER A 69 14.27 11.33 43.69
C SER A 69 13.83 11.85 42.33
N LEU A 70 13.74 13.16 42.17
CA LEU A 70 13.38 13.79 40.90
C LEU A 70 14.46 13.57 39.83
N GLN A 71 15.74 13.66 40.22
CA GLN A 71 16.86 13.39 39.31
C GLN A 71 16.84 11.93 38.84
N SER A 72 16.57 10.97 39.74
CA SER A 72 16.42 9.56 39.37
C SER A 72 15.27 9.34 38.40
N SER A 73 14.12 10.01 38.61
CA SER A 73 12.97 9.97 37.69
C SER A 73 13.33 10.55 36.32
N LEU A 74 14.08 11.63 36.30
CA LEU A 74 14.55 12.26 35.04
C LEU A 74 15.49 11.31 34.28
N ASP A 75 16.42 10.66 35.00
CA ASP A 75 17.34 9.70 34.38
C ASP A 75 16.60 8.50 33.77
N LEU A 76 15.59 7.98 34.47
CA LEU A 76 14.74 6.90 33.95
C LEU A 76 13.98 7.32 32.71
N GLU A 77 13.42 8.53 32.66
CA GLU A 77 12.74 9.04 31.47
C GLU A 77 13.73 9.26 30.33
N CYS A 78 14.95 9.72 30.60
CA CYS A 78 15.99 9.86 29.57
C CYS A 78 16.37 8.50 28.95
N GLU A 79 16.53 7.46 29.77
CA GLU A 79 16.81 6.11 29.30
C GLU A 79 15.66 5.55 28.46
N LEU A 80 14.41 5.76 28.90
CA LEU A 80 13.23 5.34 28.19
C LEU A 80 13.11 6.06 26.82
N ILE A 81 13.35 7.36 26.80
CA ILE A 81 13.34 8.15 25.56
C ILE A 81 14.38 7.61 24.58
N SER A 82 15.61 7.37 25.04
CA SER A 82 16.67 6.81 24.19
C SER A 82 16.30 5.45 23.61
N LYS A 83 15.69 4.60 24.42
CA LYS A 83 15.18 3.29 23.98
C LYS A 83 14.10 3.43 22.92
N ILE A 84 13.11 4.30 23.14
CA ILE A 84 12.02 4.54 22.21
C ILE A 84 12.55 5.14 20.90
N GLU A 85 13.50 6.06 20.95
CA GLU A 85 14.13 6.64 19.76
C GLU A 85 14.83 5.58 18.91
N LEU A 86 15.51 4.62 19.55
CA LEU A 86 16.14 3.50 18.85
C LEU A 86 15.09 2.58 18.21
N GLU A 87 14.04 2.22 18.95
CA GLU A 87 12.93 1.41 18.45
C GLU A 87 12.22 2.12 17.29
N LEU A 88 12.02 3.43 17.40
CA LEU A 88 11.41 4.25 16.36
C LEU A 88 12.24 4.26 15.08
N LYS A 89 13.55 4.40 15.19
CA LYS A 89 14.46 4.32 14.05
C LYS A 89 14.35 2.98 13.33
N GLN A 90 14.34 1.89 14.09
CA GLN A 90 14.18 0.54 13.55
C GLN A 90 12.81 0.36 12.88
N ALA A 91 11.75 0.87 13.52
CA ALA A 91 10.40 0.81 12.98
C ALA A 91 10.26 1.62 11.67
N GLN A 92 10.92 2.75 11.56
CA GLN A 92 10.95 3.56 10.34
C GLN A 92 11.70 2.84 9.20
N GLU A 93 12.80 2.16 9.50
CA GLU A 93 13.53 1.34 8.51
C GLU A 93 12.66 0.18 8.01
N ILE A 94 11.95 -0.49 8.91
CA ILE A 94 10.99 -1.55 8.54
C ILE A 94 9.86 -0.98 7.68
N LYS A 95 9.32 0.18 8.03
CA LYS A 95 8.28 0.86 7.26
C LYS A 95 8.72 1.15 5.82
N VAL A 96 9.94 1.67 5.64
CA VAL A 96 10.51 1.93 4.31
C VAL A 96 10.63 0.64 3.52
N SER A 97 11.15 -0.42 4.13
CA SER A 97 11.30 -1.73 3.50
C SER A 97 9.93 -2.32 3.09
N ARG A 98 8.93 -2.25 3.97
CA ARG A 98 7.58 -2.72 3.69
C ARG A 98 6.90 -1.93 2.58
N ARG A 99 7.14 -0.63 2.52
CA ARG A 99 6.64 0.24 1.45
C ARG A 99 7.21 -0.17 0.09
N GLU A 100 8.51 -0.42 0.01
CA GLU A 100 9.18 -0.86 -1.21
C GLU A 100 8.65 -2.20 -1.70
N ILE A 101 8.46 -3.15 -0.79
CA ILE A 101 7.87 -4.47 -1.10
C ILE A 101 6.44 -4.28 -1.63
N PHE A 102 5.63 -3.47 -0.98
CA PHE A 102 4.27 -3.18 -1.43
C PHE A 102 4.26 -2.57 -2.83
N LEU A 103 5.08 -1.56 -3.10
CA LEU A 103 5.15 -0.93 -4.42
C LEU A 103 5.57 -1.91 -5.50
N SER A 104 6.49 -2.82 -5.20
CA SER A 104 6.92 -3.88 -6.11
C SER A 104 5.77 -4.84 -6.42
N LYS A 105 5.05 -5.31 -5.40
CA LYS A 105 3.90 -6.23 -5.57
C LYS A 105 2.74 -5.57 -6.28
N ASP A 106 2.46 -4.31 -5.99
CA ASP A 106 1.44 -3.52 -6.67
C ASP A 106 1.77 -3.33 -8.16
N SER A 107 3.03 -3.05 -8.48
CA SER A 107 3.52 -2.95 -9.85
C SER A 107 3.36 -4.25 -10.62
N GLU A 108 3.71 -5.40 -10.00
CA GLU A 108 3.53 -6.72 -10.60
C GLU A 108 2.04 -7.01 -10.90
N TYR A 109 1.16 -6.70 -9.96
CA TYR A 109 -0.28 -6.87 -10.15
C TYR A 109 -0.82 -5.97 -11.26
N LYS A 110 -0.44 -4.71 -11.27
CA LYS A 110 -0.83 -3.75 -12.33
C LYS A 110 -0.36 -4.19 -13.71
N ALA A 111 0.83 -4.80 -13.81
CA ALA A 111 1.33 -5.35 -15.06
C ALA A 111 0.45 -6.48 -15.59
N VAL A 112 -0.03 -7.36 -14.72
CA VAL A 112 -0.97 -8.43 -15.09
C VAL A 112 -2.32 -7.85 -15.52
N LEU A 113 -2.83 -6.83 -14.84
CA LEU A 113 -4.07 -6.14 -15.23
C LEU A 113 -3.96 -5.48 -16.60
N LYS A 114 -2.84 -4.85 -16.90
CA LYS A 114 -2.59 -4.26 -18.23
C LYS A 114 -2.53 -5.33 -19.32
N LEU A 115 -1.93 -6.47 -19.02
CA LEU A 115 -1.89 -7.60 -19.94
C LEU A 115 -3.30 -8.12 -20.23
N GLU A 116 -4.12 -8.29 -19.20
CA GLU A 116 -5.54 -8.67 -19.33
C GLU A 116 -6.29 -7.69 -20.22
N GLU A 117 -6.16 -6.41 -19.98
CA GLU A 117 -6.81 -5.35 -20.75
C GLU A 117 -6.40 -5.38 -22.21
N LYS A 118 -5.12 -5.50 -22.51
CA LYS A 118 -4.61 -5.61 -23.88
C LYS A 118 -5.12 -6.85 -24.59
N GLN A 119 -5.15 -7.99 -23.92
CA GLN A 119 -5.67 -9.22 -24.49
C GLN A 119 -7.17 -9.13 -24.75
N LYS A 120 -7.90 -8.49 -23.85
CA LYS A 120 -9.33 -8.22 -23.97
C LYS A 120 -9.62 -7.33 -25.19
N GLU A 121 -8.90 -6.25 -25.34
CA GLU A 121 -9.01 -5.35 -26.51
C GLU A 121 -8.69 -6.08 -27.80
N ALA A 122 -7.62 -6.86 -27.85
CA ALA A 122 -7.24 -7.65 -29.01
C ALA A 122 -8.31 -8.69 -29.36
N HIS A 123 -8.90 -9.35 -28.37
CA HIS A 123 -9.97 -10.30 -28.54
C HIS A 123 -11.22 -9.65 -29.19
N TYR A 124 -11.67 -8.53 -28.65
CA TYR A 124 -12.82 -7.82 -29.19
C TYR A 124 -12.56 -7.23 -30.57
N PHE A 125 -11.34 -6.77 -30.81
CA PHE A 125 -10.97 -6.33 -32.17
C PHE A 125 -11.06 -7.46 -33.17
N GLN A 126 -10.55 -8.65 -32.86
CA GLN A 126 -10.63 -9.82 -33.72
C GLN A 126 -12.07 -10.29 -33.93
N GLU A 127 -12.89 -10.32 -32.90
CA GLU A 127 -14.30 -10.70 -32.98
C GLU A 127 -15.09 -9.70 -33.86
N ASN A 128 -14.87 -8.41 -33.68
CA ASN A 128 -15.48 -7.38 -34.52
C ASN A 128 -15.05 -7.49 -35.98
N SER A 129 -13.77 -7.77 -36.23
CA SER A 129 -13.27 -7.99 -37.58
C SER A 129 -13.91 -9.21 -38.25
N LYS A 130 -14.08 -10.31 -37.51
CA LYS A 130 -14.77 -11.50 -37.99
C LYS A 130 -16.23 -11.23 -38.32
N GLU A 131 -16.97 -10.57 -37.44
CA GLU A 131 -18.37 -10.22 -37.63
C GLU A 131 -18.55 -9.31 -38.85
N GLN A 132 -17.68 -8.31 -39.02
CA GLN A 132 -17.70 -7.42 -40.17
C GLN A 132 -17.41 -8.17 -41.44
N LYS A 133 -16.43 -9.08 -41.45
CA LYS A 133 -16.08 -9.90 -42.59
C LYS A 133 -17.21 -10.85 -43.00
N GLU A 134 -17.83 -11.50 -42.02
CA GLU A 134 -19.00 -12.35 -42.24
C GLU A 134 -20.16 -11.54 -42.83
N LEU A 135 -20.40 -10.33 -42.31
CA LEU A 135 -21.44 -9.44 -42.82
C LEU A 135 -21.16 -9.01 -44.27
N GLU A 136 -19.93 -8.65 -44.59
CA GLU A 136 -19.49 -8.30 -45.97
C GLU A 136 -19.65 -9.49 -46.91
N ASP A 137 -19.31 -10.68 -46.50
CA ASP A 137 -19.49 -11.91 -47.26
C ASP A 137 -20.97 -12.18 -47.55
N ILE A 138 -21.85 -12.02 -46.58
CA ILE A 138 -23.31 -12.15 -46.75
C ILE A 138 -23.85 -11.10 -47.72
N ILE A 139 -23.43 -9.85 -47.58
CA ILE A 139 -23.84 -8.76 -48.48
C ILE A 139 -23.35 -9.03 -49.90
N GLY A 140 -22.10 -9.46 -50.03
CA GLY A 140 -21.52 -9.85 -51.32
C GLY A 140 -22.27 -11.00 -51.99
N ALA A 141 -22.61 -12.03 -51.23
CA ALA A 141 -23.40 -13.17 -51.71
C ALA A 141 -24.80 -12.75 -52.15
N ARG A 142 -25.50 -11.90 -51.41
CA ARG A 142 -26.81 -11.34 -51.79
C ARG A 142 -26.73 -10.50 -53.04
N PHE A 143 -25.71 -9.68 -53.17
CA PHE A 143 -25.50 -8.86 -54.34
C PHE A 143 -25.28 -9.71 -55.60
N LEU A 144 -24.47 -10.73 -55.54
CA LEU A 144 -24.25 -11.69 -56.63
C LEU A 144 -25.52 -12.43 -57.01
N PHE A 145 -26.29 -12.90 -56.03
CA PHE A 145 -27.56 -13.58 -56.25
C PHE A 145 -28.58 -12.69 -56.96
N GLN A 146 -28.73 -11.45 -56.54
CA GLN A 146 -29.60 -10.47 -57.18
C GLN A 146 -29.16 -10.16 -58.62
N ARG A 147 -27.85 -10.07 -58.85
CA ARG A 147 -27.30 -9.84 -60.18
C ARG A 147 -27.60 -11.01 -61.17
N ILE A 148 -27.44 -12.23 -60.64
CA ILE A 148 -27.76 -13.44 -61.41
C ILE A 148 -29.25 -13.47 -61.77
N ASN A 149 -30.15 -13.20 -60.86
CA ASN A 149 -31.57 -13.18 -61.03
C ASN A 149 -32.03 -12.07 -62.03
N ARG A 150 -31.33 -10.95 -62.08
CA ARG A 150 -31.64 -9.88 -63.09
C ARG A 150 -31.18 -10.21 -64.49
N GLN A 151 -30.24 -11.11 -64.68
CA GLN A 151 -29.73 -11.55 -65.97
C GLN A 151 -30.48 -12.75 -66.51
N ALA A 152 -31.31 -13.39 -65.72
CA ALA A 152 -32.24 -14.44 -66.18
C ALA A 152 -33.56 -13.80 -66.57
#